data_b36f5d72649177d6958e85cbc2466a8c
#
_entry.id   b36f5d72649177d6958e85cbc2466a8c
#
_cell.length_a   1.000
_cell.length_b   1.000
_cell.length_c   1.000
_cell.angle_alpha   90.00
_cell.angle_beta   90.00
_cell.angle_gamma   90.00
#
_symmetry.space_group_name_H-M   'P 1'
#
loop_
_entity.id
_entity.type
_entity.pdbx_description
1 polymer ?
#
loop_
_entity_poly.entity_id
_entity_poly.type
_entity_poly.pdbx_seq_one_letter_code
_entity_poly.pdbx_strand_id
1 'polypeptide(L)'
;MTPENQARTKFFVEIIKPSHYDDDGYVIQWVRAFIPSNSLACLYALVQDVQQRQVLGSGVELVVNGYDESHTVIPVRRIISRIKTGGGRGLVLLVGVQSNQFPRALDLAREFRKAGIAVVIGGFHVRRHLQCR
;
A
#
# COMPACT_ATOMS: atom_id res chain seq x y z
N MET A 1 38.35 -7.05 13.24
CA MET A 1 37.00 -7.60 13.20
C MET A 1 36.17 -6.73 12.27
N THR A 2 35.92 -7.20 11.07
CA THR A 2 34.92 -6.59 10.20
C THR A 2 33.55 -6.86 10.82
N PRO A 3 32.69 -5.84 11.01
CA PRO A 3 31.35 -6.11 11.42
C PRO A 3 30.71 -6.97 10.33
N GLU A 4 30.27 -8.17 10.71
CA GLU A 4 29.50 -9.03 9.84
C GLU A 4 28.37 -8.18 9.26
N ASN A 5 28.39 -8.06 7.95
CA ASN A 5 27.30 -7.51 7.17
C ASN A 5 26.13 -8.53 7.26
N GLN A 6 25.51 -8.59 8.44
CA GLN A 6 24.28 -9.37 8.61
C GLN A 6 23.27 -8.79 7.65
N ALA A 7 22.98 -9.53 6.59
CA ALA A 7 21.96 -9.16 5.62
C ALA A 7 20.66 -8.85 6.38
N ARG A 8 20.27 -7.58 6.39
CA ARG A 8 19.04 -7.14 7.05
C ARG A 8 17.84 -7.80 6.38
N THR A 9 16.90 -8.27 7.18
CA THR A 9 15.64 -8.78 6.67
C THR A 9 14.81 -7.62 6.15
N LYS A 10 14.38 -7.69 4.89
CA LYS A 10 13.51 -6.66 4.30
C LYS A 10 12.07 -6.88 4.70
N PHE A 11 11.39 -5.80 5.05
CA PHE A 11 9.94 -5.74 5.23
C PHE A 11 9.39 -4.64 4.33
N PHE A 12 8.49 -5.01 3.41
CA PHE A 12 7.94 -4.10 2.42
C PHE A 12 6.60 -3.55 2.90
N VAL A 13 6.43 -2.23 2.83
CA VAL A 13 5.15 -1.55 3.03
C VAL A 13 4.79 -0.84 1.74
N GLU A 14 3.77 -1.32 1.08
CA GLU A 14 3.27 -0.77 -0.17
C GLU A 14 1.97 -0.01 0.11
N ILE A 15 1.98 1.30 -0.03
CA ILE A 15 0.84 2.17 0.27
C ILE A 15 0.17 2.55 -1.05
N ILE A 16 -1.08 2.16 -1.22
CA ILE A 16 -1.83 2.36 -2.45
C ILE A 16 -3.08 3.17 -2.15
N LYS A 17 -3.24 4.29 -2.85
CA LYS A 17 -4.50 5.03 -2.94
C LYS A 17 -5.26 4.52 -4.16
N PRO A 18 -6.31 3.70 -3.99
CA PRO A 18 -7.05 3.19 -5.14
C PRO A 18 -7.88 4.28 -5.81
N SER A 19 -8.11 4.13 -7.11
CA SER A 19 -9.09 4.89 -7.86
C SER A 19 -10.48 4.23 -7.75
N HIS A 20 -11.36 4.50 -8.65
CA HIS A 20 -12.67 3.89 -8.75
C HIS A 20 -12.98 3.51 -10.19
N TYR A 21 -14.02 2.71 -10.38
CA TYR A 21 -14.49 2.32 -11.71
C TYR A 21 -15.45 3.38 -12.26
N ASP A 22 -15.43 3.55 -13.58
CA ASP A 22 -16.49 4.26 -14.31
C ASP A 22 -17.72 3.35 -14.51
N ASP A 23 -18.74 3.87 -15.19
CA ASP A 23 -19.97 3.13 -15.44
C ASP A 23 -19.79 1.92 -16.36
N ASP A 24 -18.72 1.90 -17.15
CA ASP A 24 -18.34 0.80 -18.04
C ASP A 24 -17.38 -0.22 -17.36
N GLY A 25 -16.98 0.03 -16.13
CA GLY A 25 -16.12 -0.87 -15.35
C GLY A 25 -14.62 -0.67 -15.56
N TYR A 26 -14.21 0.44 -16.15
CA TYR A 26 -12.80 0.80 -16.30
C TYR A 26 -12.32 1.64 -15.13
N VAL A 27 -11.06 1.44 -14.75
CA VAL A 27 -10.42 2.25 -13.69
C VAL A 27 -10.20 3.68 -14.20
N ILE A 28 -10.75 4.65 -13.47
CA ILE A 28 -10.58 6.07 -13.83
C ILE A 28 -9.17 6.51 -13.46
N GLN A 29 -8.48 7.06 -14.46
CA GLN A 29 -7.18 7.70 -14.32
C GLN A 29 -7.18 9.09 -14.95
N TRP A 30 -6.61 10.06 -14.25
CA TRP A 30 -6.53 11.43 -14.71
C TRP A 30 -5.11 11.73 -15.19
N VAL A 31 -4.98 12.30 -16.38
CA VAL A 31 -3.67 12.71 -16.94
C VAL A 31 -3.00 13.79 -16.10
N ARG A 32 -3.81 14.60 -15.41
CA ARG A 32 -3.34 15.62 -14.47
C ARG A 32 -4.26 15.67 -13.26
N ALA A 33 -3.76 15.30 -12.09
CA ALA A 33 -4.41 15.64 -10.85
C ALA A 33 -3.69 16.82 -10.20
N PHE A 34 -4.49 17.81 -9.90
CA PHE A 34 -4.01 19.02 -9.25
C PHE A 34 -3.95 18.88 -7.72
N ILE A 35 -4.56 17.84 -7.16
CA ILE A 35 -4.66 17.66 -5.71
C ILE A 35 -4.02 16.33 -5.34
N PRO A 36 -2.85 16.36 -4.66
CA PRO A 36 -2.24 15.13 -4.14
C PRO A 36 -3.11 14.51 -3.05
N SER A 37 -3.08 13.19 -2.93
CA SER A 37 -3.80 12.48 -1.87
C SER A 37 -3.15 12.74 -0.51
N ASN A 38 -3.86 13.47 0.35
CA ASN A 38 -3.40 13.72 1.72
C ASN A 38 -3.26 12.42 2.54
N SER A 39 -4.19 11.48 2.37
CA SER A 39 -4.14 10.19 3.06
C SER A 39 -2.88 9.40 2.70
N LEU A 40 -2.52 9.37 1.41
CA LEU A 40 -1.31 8.73 0.95
C LEU A 40 -0.05 9.42 1.52
N ALA A 41 0.00 10.74 1.44
CA ALA A 41 1.14 11.52 1.91
C ALA A 41 1.34 11.38 3.43
N CYS A 42 0.27 11.46 4.22
CA CYS A 42 0.34 11.32 5.67
C CYS A 42 0.80 9.93 6.10
N LEU A 43 0.24 8.88 5.50
CA LEU A 43 0.62 7.51 5.85
C LEU A 43 2.02 7.16 5.38
N TYR A 44 2.43 7.67 4.21
CA TYR A 44 3.80 7.53 3.76
C TYR A 44 4.80 8.17 4.73
N ALA A 45 4.52 9.38 5.20
CA ALA A 45 5.35 10.08 6.18
C ALA A 45 5.42 9.34 7.52
N LEU A 46 4.29 8.78 7.99
CA LEU A 46 4.25 7.97 9.22
C LEU A 46 5.09 6.70 9.10
N VAL A 47 5.02 6.01 7.96
CA VAL A 47 5.84 4.81 7.74
C VAL A 47 7.32 5.16 7.62
N GLN A 48 7.66 6.31 7.00
CA GLN A 48 9.03 6.81 6.98
C GLN A 48 9.55 7.12 8.40
N ASP A 49 8.72 7.68 9.27
CA ASP A 49 9.09 7.91 10.67
C ASP A 49 9.37 6.58 11.39
N VAL A 50 8.54 5.57 11.20
CA VAL A 50 8.77 4.21 11.71
C VAL A 50 10.10 3.63 11.20
N GLN A 51 10.40 3.85 9.92
CA GLN A 51 11.64 3.43 9.29
C GLN A 51 12.86 4.11 9.93
N GLN A 52 12.80 5.43 10.09
CA GLN A 52 13.91 6.22 10.66
C GLN A 52 14.18 5.86 12.13
N ARG A 53 13.13 5.62 12.89
CA ARG A 53 13.24 5.20 14.30
C ARG A 53 13.58 3.72 14.49
N GLN A 54 13.69 2.96 13.41
CA GLN A 54 14.00 1.52 13.46
C GLN A 54 13.10 0.74 14.43
N VAL A 55 11.80 1.03 14.42
CA VAL A 55 10.81 0.45 15.36
C VAL A 55 10.77 -1.08 15.27
N LEU A 56 11.03 -1.65 14.08
CA LEU A 56 11.08 -3.10 13.89
C LEU A 56 12.44 -3.73 14.26
N GLY A 57 13.35 -2.92 14.78
CA GLY A 57 14.70 -3.33 15.14
C GLY A 57 15.75 -3.05 14.06
N SER A 58 17.01 -3.03 14.46
CA SER A 58 18.14 -2.74 13.57
C SER A 58 18.40 -3.82 12.52
N GLY A 59 17.92 -5.04 12.76
CA GLY A 59 18.04 -6.17 11.83
C GLY A 59 17.00 -6.18 10.71
N VAL A 60 16.05 -5.25 10.72
CA VAL A 60 14.98 -5.13 9.72
C VAL A 60 15.13 -3.86 8.91
N GLU A 61 15.20 -4.01 7.59
CA GLU A 61 15.15 -2.91 6.65
C GLU A 61 13.70 -2.72 6.19
N LEU A 62 13.08 -1.62 6.59
CA LEU A 62 11.74 -1.25 6.15
C LEU A 62 11.82 -0.55 4.79
N VAL A 63 11.18 -1.11 3.78
CA VAL A 63 11.10 -0.52 2.44
C VAL A 63 9.68 -0.03 2.21
N VAL A 64 9.52 1.28 2.00
CA VAL A 64 8.21 1.90 1.78
C VAL A 64 8.09 2.43 0.37
N ASN A 65 6.95 2.15 -0.27
CA ASN A 65 6.58 2.68 -1.58
C ASN A 65 5.14 3.20 -1.55
N GLY A 66 4.86 4.25 -2.30
CA GLY A 66 3.55 4.83 -2.41
C GLY A 66 3.07 4.93 -3.84
N TYR A 67 1.78 4.64 -4.08
CA TYR A 67 1.16 4.68 -5.40
C TYR A 67 -0.20 5.38 -5.32
N ASP A 68 -0.42 6.32 -6.21
CA ASP A 68 -1.74 6.92 -6.43
C ASP A 68 -2.30 6.44 -7.77
N GLU A 69 -3.30 5.55 -7.72
CA GLU A 69 -3.92 4.97 -8.92
C GLU A 69 -4.66 5.99 -9.77
N SER A 70 -5.01 7.14 -9.21
CA SER A 70 -5.61 8.24 -9.99
C SER A 70 -4.69 8.76 -11.08
N HIS A 71 -3.39 8.53 -10.96
CA HIS A 71 -2.37 9.03 -11.91
C HIS A 71 -1.52 7.94 -12.53
N THR A 72 -1.49 6.77 -11.93
CA THR A 72 -0.56 5.71 -12.31
C THR A 72 -1.24 4.36 -12.27
N VAL A 73 -0.87 3.49 -13.18
CA VAL A 73 -1.30 2.08 -13.13
C VAL A 73 -0.55 1.39 -12.00
N ILE A 74 -1.29 0.71 -11.12
CA ILE A 74 -0.67 -0.05 -10.02
C ILE A 74 0.02 -1.30 -10.59
N PRO A 75 1.36 -1.42 -10.46
CA PRO A 75 2.10 -2.55 -11.00
C PRO A 75 2.02 -3.76 -10.06
N VAL A 76 0.83 -4.34 -9.90
CA VAL A 76 0.53 -5.40 -8.91
C VAL A 76 1.51 -6.56 -9.01
N ARG A 77 1.76 -7.09 -10.21
CA ARG A 77 2.67 -8.22 -10.43
C ARG A 77 4.11 -7.90 -10.01
N ARG A 78 4.55 -6.67 -10.31
CA ARG A 78 5.90 -6.21 -9.93
C ARG A 78 6.04 -6.05 -8.43
N ILE A 79 5.02 -5.52 -7.77
CA ILE A 79 4.98 -5.39 -6.31
C ILE A 79 5.06 -6.78 -5.66
N ILE A 80 4.23 -7.71 -6.10
CA ILE A 80 4.22 -9.10 -5.61
C ILE A 80 5.59 -9.76 -5.81
N SER A 81 6.17 -9.65 -7.00
CA SER A 81 7.48 -10.20 -7.31
C SER A 81 8.57 -9.63 -6.41
N ARG A 82 8.58 -8.31 -6.20
CA ARG A 82 9.56 -7.64 -5.33
C ARG A 82 9.47 -8.11 -3.89
N ILE A 83 8.27 -8.24 -3.35
CA ILE A 83 8.06 -8.74 -1.98
C ILE A 83 8.54 -10.18 -1.87
N LYS A 84 8.17 -11.05 -2.81
CA LYS A 84 8.56 -12.46 -2.79
C LYS A 84 10.07 -12.67 -2.93
N THR A 85 10.71 -11.97 -3.86
CA THR A 85 12.17 -12.05 -4.04
C THR A 85 12.95 -11.42 -2.88
N GLY A 86 12.35 -10.48 -2.18
CA GLY A 86 12.93 -9.82 -1.00
C GLY A 86 12.71 -10.55 0.33
N GLY A 87 12.25 -11.81 0.31
CA GLY A 87 12.05 -12.63 1.50
C GLY A 87 10.59 -12.89 1.88
N GLY A 88 9.63 -12.39 1.11
CA GLY A 88 8.20 -12.67 1.29
C GLY A 88 7.52 -11.91 2.43
N ARG A 89 8.19 -10.97 3.07
CA ARG A 89 7.64 -10.17 4.16
C ARG A 89 7.17 -8.82 3.66
N GLY A 90 5.88 -8.56 3.74
CA GLY A 90 5.31 -7.32 3.27
C GLY A 90 3.86 -7.13 3.67
N LEU A 91 3.43 -5.88 3.55
CA LEU A 91 2.08 -5.42 3.87
C LEU A 91 1.64 -4.42 2.81
N VAL A 92 0.44 -4.60 2.31
CA VAL A 92 -0.21 -3.64 1.42
C VAL A 92 -1.25 -2.84 2.21
N LEU A 93 -1.13 -1.52 2.15
CA LEU A 93 -2.08 -0.59 2.75
C LEU A 93 -2.89 0.08 1.64
N LEU A 94 -4.18 -0.20 1.58
CA LEU A 94 -5.13 0.47 0.70
C LEU A 94 -5.75 1.63 1.49
N VAL A 95 -5.36 2.86 1.13
CA VAL A 95 -5.59 4.05 1.98
C VAL A 95 -6.59 5.01 1.38
N GLY A 96 -7.28 5.76 2.25
CA GLY A 96 -8.23 6.79 1.85
C GLY A 96 -9.41 6.26 1.06
N VAL A 97 -9.82 5.02 1.30
CA VAL A 97 -10.87 4.35 0.52
C VAL A 97 -12.25 4.92 0.88
N GLN A 98 -12.89 5.53 -0.11
CA GLN A 98 -14.27 5.98 -0.06
C GLN A 98 -15.22 4.91 -0.62
N SER A 99 -16.53 5.13 -0.49
CA SER A 99 -17.52 4.13 -0.90
C SER A 99 -17.47 3.76 -2.38
N ASN A 100 -17.21 4.73 -3.27
CA ASN A 100 -17.07 4.49 -4.70
C ASN A 100 -15.75 3.80 -5.08
N GLN A 101 -14.75 3.86 -4.21
CA GLN A 101 -13.44 3.23 -4.41
C GLN A 101 -13.37 1.81 -3.83
N PHE A 102 -14.30 1.45 -2.96
CA PHE A 102 -14.27 0.18 -2.25
C PHE A 102 -14.28 -1.06 -3.17
N PRO A 103 -15.08 -1.12 -4.26
CA PRO A 103 -15.02 -2.24 -5.19
C PRO A 103 -13.62 -2.42 -5.80
N ARG A 104 -12.97 -1.32 -6.19
CA ARG A 104 -11.60 -1.37 -6.73
C ARG A 104 -10.59 -1.81 -5.67
N ALA A 105 -10.73 -1.31 -4.45
CA ALA A 105 -9.89 -1.72 -3.31
C ALA A 105 -10.01 -3.23 -3.06
N LEU A 106 -11.21 -3.80 -3.12
CA LEU A 106 -11.41 -5.24 -2.98
C LEU A 106 -10.73 -6.04 -4.08
N ASP A 107 -10.79 -5.58 -5.33
CA ASP A 107 -10.15 -6.27 -6.45
C ASP A 107 -8.63 -6.27 -6.31
N LEU A 108 -8.03 -5.13 -5.92
CA LEU A 108 -6.61 -5.05 -5.59
C LEU A 108 -6.26 -5.97 -4.41
N ALA A 109 -7.05 -5.95 -3.35
CA ALA A 109 -6.83 -6.78 -2.18
C ALA A 109 -6.84 -8.27 -2.52
N ARG A 110 -7.76 -8.71 -3.37
CA ARG A 110 -7.83 -10.12 -3.83
C ARG A 110 -6.55 -10.56 -4.51
N GLU A 111 -5.99 -9.73 -5.40
CA GLU A 111 -4.75 -10.06 -6.11
C GLU A 111 -3.55 -10.23 -5.14
N PHE A 112 -3.40 -9.33 -4.18
CA PHE A 112 -2.35 -9.45 -3.17
C PHE A 112 -2.58 -10.62 -2.23
N ARG A 113 -3.82 -10.86 -1.81
CA ARG A 113 -4.17 -11.99 -0.93
C ARG A 113 -3.94 -13.34 -1.59
N LYS A 114 -4.24 -13.48 -2.89
CA LYS A 114 -3.91 -14.69 -3.66
C LYS A 114 -2.42 -15.01 -3.64
N ALA A 115 -1.58 -13.97 -3.60
CA ALA A 115 -0.13 -14.10 -3.48
C ALA A 115 0.37 -14.32 -2.03
N GLY A 116 -0.53 -14.40 -1.05
CA GLY A 116 -0.19 -14.59 0.35
C GLY A 116 0.29 -13.33 1.07
N ILE A 117 0.07 -12.15 0.49
CA ILE A 117 0.46 -10.87 1.09
C ILE A 117 -0.69 -10.32 1.93
N ALA A 118 -0.37 -9.86 3.14
CA ALA A 118 -1.34 -9.21 4.02
C ALA A 118 -1.79 -7.87 3.46
N VAL A 119 -3.09 -7.57 3.58
CA VAL A 119 -3.69 -6.32 3.09
C VAL A 119 -4.52 -5.69 4.20
N VAL A 120 -4.35 -4.38 4.37
CA VAL A 120 -5.17 -3.54 5.24
C VAL A 120 -5.90 -2.51 4.39
N ILE A 121 -7.19 -2.37 4.59
CA ILE A 121 -8.02 -1.35 3.93
C ILE A 121 -8.43 -0.33 4.98
N GLY A 122 -8.16 0.94 4.72
CA GLY A 122 -8.51 2.05 5.58
C GLY A 122 -9.14 3.22 4.82
N GLY A 123 -10.02 3.94 5.49
CA GLY A 123 -10.67 5.11 4.92
C GLY A 123 -12.10 5.30 5.43
N PHE A 124 -12.79 6.28 4.86
CA PHE A 124 -14.13 6.68 5.29
C PHE A 124 -15.18 5.55 5.19
N HIS A 125 -15.11 4.74 4.13
CA HIS A 125 -16.05 3.64 3.94
C HIS A 125 -15.99 2.62 5.07
N VAL A 126 -14.79 2.19 5.46
CA VAL A 126 -14.58 1.24 6.55
C VAL A 126 -15.07 1.80 7.88
N ARG A 127 -14.75 3.06 8.17
CA ARG A 127 -15.21 3.74 9.39
C ARG A 127 -16.73 3.78 9.49
N ARG A 128 -17.42 4.06 8.39
CA ARG A 128 -18.89 4.12 8.36
C ARG A 128 -19.53 2.78 8.72
N HIS A 129 -18.97 1.66 8.24
CA HIS A 129 -19.47 0.32 8.55
C HIS A 129 -19.21 -0.10 10.01
N LEU A 130 -18.12 0.37 10.61
CA LEU A 130 -17.82 0.09 12.02
C LEU A 130 -18.71 0.87 13.00
N GLN A 131 -19.27 2.02 12.58
CA GLN A 131 -20.15 2.84 13.42
C GLN A 131 -21.61 2.38 13.40
N CYS A 132 -22.00 1.52 12.47
CA CYS A 132 -23.38 1.02 12.32
C CYS A 132 -23.64 -0.31 13.05
N ARG A 133 -22.78 -0.70 13.99
CA ARG A 133 -23.00 -1.88 14.84
C ARG A 133 -23.33 -1.50 16.27
#